data_6a24e6e46e355cbabf6ce0b7dbc2c68d
#
_entry.id   6a24e6e46e355cbabf6ce0b7dbc2c68d
#
_cell.length_a   1.000
_cell.length_b   1.000
_cell.length_c   1.000
_cell.angle_alpha   90.00
_cell.angle_beta   90.00
_cell.angle_gamma   90.00
#
_symmetry.space_group_name_H-M   'P 1'
#
loop_
_entity.id
_entity.type
_entity.pdbx_description
1 polymer ?
#
loop_
_entity_poly.entity_id
_entity_poly.type
_entity_poly.pdbx_seq_one_letter_code
_entity_poly.pdbx_strand_id
1 'polypeptide(L)'
;MLLSDGNNWVIGRPTDDRGSEYTAYGFVGNGNLPGAKAGDSEEDIWAAMDARTALACENAKLDGITIYTIRLELDDDRSADLLRNCASKPEYYLDVPDSAQLDAAFSKISNDILQLYLSK
;
A
#
# COMPACT_ATOMS: atom_id res chain seq x y z
N MET A 1 -7.74 -6.31 -6.38
CA MET A 1 -6.29 -6.47 -6.61
C MET A 1 -5.60 -5.13 -6.38
N LEU A 2 -4.50 -5.12 -5.65
CA LEU A 2 -3.64 -3.96 -5.42
C LEU A 2 -2.26 -4.24 -6.03
N LEU A 3 -1.87 -3.45 -7.02
CA LEU A 3 -0.55 -3.47 -7.65
C LEU A 3 0.19 -2.21 -7.28
N SER A 4 1.43 -2.33 -6.84
CA SER A 4 2.28 -1.18 -6.54
C SER A 4 3.73 -1.43 -6.98
N ASP A 5 4.32 -0.40 -7.57
CA ASP A 5 5.72 -0.27 -7.96
C ASP A 5 6.42 0.83 -7.13
N GLY A 6 5.80 1.28 -6.06
CA GLY A 6 6.31 2.36 -5.23
C GLY A 6 5.86 2.31 -3.78
N ASN A 7 6.65 2.97 -2.95
CA ASN A 7 6.33 3.24 -1.55
C ASN A 7 5.40 4.44 -1.40
N ASN A 8 4.75 4.55 -0.25
CA ASN A 8 4.21 5.82 0.19
C ASN A 8 5.37 6.82 0.34
N TRP A 9 5.35 7.86 -0.45
CA TRP A 9 6.43 8.82 -0.55
C TRP A 9 5.91 10.24 -0.45
N VAL A 10 6.60 11.06 0.31
CA VAL A 10 6.43 12.51 0.32
C VAL A 10 7.70 13.11 -0.24
N ILE A 11 7.59 13.78 -1.38
CA ILE A 11 8.68 14.60 -1.90
C ILE A 11 8.54 15.95 -1.21
N GLY A 12 9.43 16.22 -0.27
CA GLY A 12 9.38 17.44 0.52
C GLY A 12 9.19 18.68 -0.32
N ARG A 13 8.14 19.44 0.02
CA ARG A 13 7.91 20.85 -0.27
C ARG A 13 6.83 21.17 -1.31
N PRO A 14 6.07 22.20 -1.09
CA PRO A 14 6.32 23.34 -0.19
C PRO A 14 5.83 23.11 1.25
N THR A 15 6.58 23.61 2.21
CA THR A 15 6.17 23.70 3.61
C THR A 15 5.33 24.96 3.83
N ASP A 16 4.36 24.92 4.75
CA ASP A 16 3.68 26.11 5.22
C ASP A 16 4.56 26.89 6.22
N ASP A 17 4.10 28.06 6.67
CA ASP A 17 4.81 28.91 7.64
C ASP A 17 5.06 28.22 9.00
N ARG A 18 4.46 27.05 9.23
CA ARG A 18 4.62 26.22 10.43
C ARG A 18 5.56 25.04 10.19
N GLY A 19 6.21 24.95 9.03
CA GLY A 19 7.10 23.87 8.67
C GLY A 19 6.38 22.54 8.32
N SER A 20 5.10 22.61 7.94
CA SER A 20 4.32 21.44 7.56
C SER A 20 4.44 21.15 6.06
N GLU A 21 4.62 19.89 5.70
CA GLU A 21 4.71 19.47 4.31
C GLU A 21 3.35 19.34 3.64
N TYR A 22 3.30 19.65 2.34
CA TYR A 22 2.10 19.46 1.51
C TYR A 22 2.11 18.08 0.86
N THR A 23 1.05 17.32 1.08
CA THR A 23 0.88 15.95 0.58
C THR A 23 -0.46 15.81 -0.14
N ALA A 24 -0.77 14.59 -0.60
CA ALA A 24 -2.10 14.25 -1.12
C ALA A 24 -3.23 14.48 -0.08
N TYR A 25 -2.89 14.54 1.20
CA TYR A 25 -3.79 14.87 2.32
C TYR A 25 -3.83 16.38 2.64
N GLY A 26 -3.20 17.22 1.82
CA GLY A 26 -2.96 18.62 2.12
C GLY A 26 -1.75 18.81 3.04
N PHE A 27 -1.71 19.92 3.79
CA PHE A 27 -0.65 20.13 4.76
C PHE A 27 -0.80 19.15 5.94
N VAL A 28 0.27 18.40 6.21
CA VAL A 28 0.30 17.36 7.27
C VAL A 28 -0.07 17.92 8.63
N GLY A 29 0.41 19.14 8.96
CA GLY A 29 0.13 19.81 10.22
C GLY A 29 -1.34 20.19 10.45
N ASN A 30 -2.20 20.09 9.43
CA ASN A 30 -3.63 20.42 9.55
C ASN A 30 -4.48 19.24 10.07
N GLY A 31 -3.87 18.11 10.41
CA GLY A 31 -4.57 16.94 10.97
C GLY A 31 -5.33 16.09 9.97
N ASN A 32 -5.16 16.34 8.66
CA ASN A 32 -5.78 15.55 7.60
C ASN A 32 -5.17 14.14 7.46
N LEU A 33 -3.95 13.95 7.91
CA LEU A 33 -3.28 12.66 8.00
C LEU A 33 -3.17 12.26 9.48
N PRO A 34 -4.05 11.40 10.00
CA PRO A 34 -3.96 10.94 11.38
C PRO A 34 -2.63 10.26 11.67
N GLY A 35 -2.01 10.61 12.78
CA GLY A 35 -0.69 10.11 13.17
C GLY A 35 0.48 10.98 12.71
N ALA A 36 0.23 12.03 11.94
CA ALA A 36 1.25 12.98 11.49
C ALA A 36 0.91 14.41 11.96
N LYS A 37 1.93 15.20 12.25
CA LYS A 37 1.82 16.58 12.74
C LYS A 37 2.88 17.48 12.13
N ALA A 38 2.73 18.78 12.29
CA ALA A 38 3.72 19.76 11.87
C ALA A 38 5.08 19.51 12.56
N GLY A 39 6.15 19.54 11.77
CA GLY A 39 7.52 19.32 12.25
C GLY A 39 7.95 17.84 12.30
N ASP A 40 7.08 16.92 11.93
CA ASP A 40 7.46 15.50 11.79
C ASP A 40 8.48 15.31 10.65
N SER A 41 9.34 14.31 10.79
CA SER A 41 10.26 13.91 9.74
C SER A 41 9.51 13.26 8.57
N GLU A 42 10.14 13.20 7.40
CA GLU A 42 9.57 12.47 6.24
C GLU A 42 9.25 11.02 6.62
N GLU A 43 10.13 10.38 7.38
CA GLU A 43 9.94 8.99 7.84
C GLU A 43 8.70 8.82 8.72
N ASP A 44 8.42 9.78 9.61
CA ASP A 44 7.22 9.78 10.45
C ASP A 44 5.96 9.94 9.59
N ILE A 45 6.02 10.80 8.57
CA ILE A 45 4.92 11.01 7.63
C ILE A 45 4.67 9.76 6.80
N TRP A 46 5.73 9.11 6.30
CA TRP A 46 5.60 7.84 5.57
C TRP A 46 5.00 6.74 6.44
N ALA A 47 5.45 6.65 7.69
CA ALA A 47 4.89 5.69 8.64
C ALA A 47 3.39 5.93 8.90
N ALA A 48 2.96 7.19 8.99
CA ALA A 48 1.55 7.54 9.13
C ALA A 48 0.74 7.16 7.87
N MET A 49 1.30 7.35 6.68
CA MET A 49 0.67 6.93 5.42
C MET A 49 0.55 5.40 5.34
N ASP A 50 1.61 4.68 5.71
CA ASP A 50 1.62 3.21 5.73
C ASP A 50 0.58 2.66 6.72
N ALA A 51 0.46 3.28 7.89
CA ALA A 51 -0.57 2.94 8.88
C ALA A 51 -2.00 3.14 8.34
N ARG A 52 -2.24 4.19 7.56
CA ARG A 52 -3.52 4.43 6.88
C ARG A 52 -3.81 3.37 5.83
N THR A 53 -2.81 3.00 5.04
CA THR A 53 -2.93 1.94 4.05
C THR A 53 -3.24 0.60 4.71
N ALA A 54 -2.51 0.24 5.77
CA ALA A 54 -2.75 -0.98 6.53
C ALA A 54 -4.17 -1.03 7.11
N LEU A 55 -4.64 0.07 7.70
CA LEU A 55 -6.00 0.18 8.24
C LEU A 55 -7.06 0.02 7.15
N ALA A 56 -6.86 0.62 5.98
CA ALA A 56 -7.76 0.46 4.85
C ALA A 56 -7.84 -1.00 4.38
N CYS A 57 -6.70 -1.69 4.33
CA CYS A 57 -6.65 -3.12 4.00
C CYS A 57 -7.40 -3.98 5.04
N GLU A 58 -7.21 -3.70 6.33
CA GLU A 58 -7.92 -4.41 7.40
C GLU A 58 -9.44 -4.22 7.30
N ASN A 59 -9.89 -2.98 7.14
CA ASN A 59 -11.32 -2.68 6.99
C ASN A 59 -11.92 -3.39 5.76
N ALA A 60 -11.22 -3.37 4.63
CA ALA A 60 -11.67 -4.07 3.43
C ALA A 60 -11.78 -5.59 3.66
N LYS A 61 -10.84 -6.19 4.38
CA LYS A 61 -10.91 -7.62 4.75
C LYS A 61 -12.08 -7.92 5.70
N LEU A 62 -12.34 -7.03 6.65
CA LEU A 62 -13.49 -7.16 7.56
C LEU A 62 -14.83 -7.06 6.81
N ASP A 63 -14.90 -6.25 5.76
CA ASP A 63 -16.06 -6.14 4.87
C ASP A 63 -16.19 -7.31 3.89
N GLY A 64 -15.35 -8.33 4.01
CA GLY A 64 -15.38 -9.54 3.18
C GLY A 64 -14.73 -9.38 1.80
N ILE A 65 -13.98 -8.30 1.58
CA ILE A 65 -13.26 -8.08 0.33
C ILE A 65 -11.98 -8.92 0.32
N THR A 66 -11.82 -9.73 -0.72
CA THR A 66 -10.57 -10.48 -0.94
C THR A 66 -9.53 -9.60 -1.62
N ILE A 67 -8.37 -9.44 -0.99
CA ILE A 67 -7.28 -8.59 -1.47
C ILE A 67 -6.12 -9.47 -1.95
N TYR A 68 -5.77 -9.31 -3.22
CA TYR A 68 -4.51 -9.77 -3.80
C TYR A 68 -3.57 -8.56 -3.91
N THR A 69 -2.32 -8.74 -3.52
CA THR A 69 -1.30 -7.70 -3.64
C THR A 69 -0.16 -8.15 -4.53
N ILE A 70 0.31 -7.25 -5.37
CA ILE A 70 1.46 -7.48 -6.25
C ILE A 70 2.47 -6.37 -5.97
N ARG A 71 3.69 -6.76 -5.60
CA ARG A 71 4.85 -5.88 -5.53
C ARG A 71 5.62 -6.01 -6.83
N LEU A 72 5.83 -4.90 -7.53
CA LEU A 72 6.49 -4.88 -8.82
C LEU A 72 7.79 -4.08 -8.74
N GLU A 73 8.91 -4.71 -9.12
CA GLU A 73 10.22 -4.06 -9.30
C GLU A 73 10.69 -3.21 -8.09
N LEU A 74 10.23 -3.52 -6.89
CA LEU A 74 10.63 -2.86 -5.65
C LEU A 74 11.63 -3.72 -4.89
N ASP A 75 12.73 -3.11 -4.50
CA ASP A 75 13.76 -3.72 -3.64
C ASP A 75 13.77 -3.01 -2.28
N ASP A 76 12.65 -3.10 -1.55
CA ASP A 76 12.45 -2.42 -0.28
C ASP A 76 11.56 -3.25 0.65
N ASP A 77 12.07 -3.51 1.86
CA ASP A 77 11.39 -4.35 2.85
C ASP A 77 10.11 -3.70 3.40
N ARG A 78 10.06 -2.37 3.51
CA ARG A 78 8.92 -1.64 4.05
C ARG A 78 7.67 -1.85 3.19
N SER A 79 7.80 -1.71 1.87
CA SER A 79 6.70 -1.95 0.93
C SER A 79 6.32 -3.42 0.88
N ALA A 80 7.30 -4.32 0.97
CA ALA A 80 7.06 -5.76 1.03
C ALA A 80 6.18 -6.14 2.21
N ASP A 81 6.51 -5.65 3.40
CA ASP A 81 5.76 -5.94 4.63
C ASP A 81 4.35 -5.35 4.58
N LEU A 82 4.21 -4.11 4.09
CA LEU A 82 2.92 -3.45 3.95
C LEU A 82 2.01 -4.24 2.99
N LEU A 83 2.49 -4.59 1.80
CA LEU A 83 1.72 -5.32 0.79
C LEU A 83 1.41 -6.76 1.24
N ARG A 84 2.35 -7.43 1.92
CA ARG A 84 2.14 -8.76 2.48
C ARG A 84 1.03 -8.75 3.52
N ASN A 85 1.02 -7.75 4.40
CA ASN A 85 -0.01 -7.59 5.44
C ASN A 85 -1.36 -7.16 4.86
N CYS A 86 -1.38 -6.43 3.74
CA CYS A 86 -2.60 -6.08 3.03
C CYS A 86 -3.27 -7.28 2.36
N ALA A 87 -2.52 -8.27 1.88
CA ALA A 87 -3.10 -9.47 1.26
C ALA A 87 -4.03 -10.20 2.22
N SER A 88 -5.13 -10.74 1.70
CA SER A 88 -6.11 -11.50 2.51
C SER A 88 -5.55 -12.83 3.00
N LYS A 89 -4.58 -13.40 2.27
CA LYS A 89 -3.84 -14.62 2.64
C LYS A 89 -2.40 -14.48 2.19
N PRO A 90 -1.45 -15.18 2.82
CA PRO A 90 -0.03 -15.14 2.42
C PRO A 90 0.20 -15.49 0.95
N GLU A 91 -0.54 -16.45 0.40
CA GLU A 91 -0.44 -16.87 -1.00
C GLU A 91 -1.00 -15.85 -2.00
N TYR A 92 -1.71 -14.82 -1.52
CA TYR A 92 -2.26 -13.72 -2.33
C TYR A 92 -1.32 -12.52 -2.43
N TYR A 93 -0.18 -12.58 -1.73
CA TYR A 93 0.94 -11.67 -1.93
C TYR A 93 1.87 -12.23 -3.00
N LEU A 94 2.09 -11.48 -4.07
CA LEU A 94 2.96 -11.85 -5.17
C LEU A 94 4.10 -10.83 -5.28
N ASP A 95 5.31 -11.34 -5.17
CA ASP A 95 6.52 -10.55 -5.38
C ASP A 95 7.01 -10.77 -6.82
N VAL A 96 6.99 -9.72 -7.62
CA VAL A 96 7.32 -9.73 -9.04
C VAL A 96 8.55 -8.84 -9.25
N PRO A 97 9.76 -9.40 -9.22
CA PRO A 97 10.99 -8.62 -9.32
C PRO A 97 11.24 -8.03 -10.70
N ASP A 98 10.54 -8.52 -11.73
CA ASP A 98 10.67 -8.09 -13.12
C ASP A 98 9.30 -8.08 -13.80
N SER A 99 9.00 -7.01 -14.52
CA SER A 99 7.75 -6.85 -15.29
C SER A 99 7.48 -8.01 -16.27
N ALA A 100 8.51 -8.70 -16.75
CA ALA A 100 8.35 -9.89 -17.57
C ALA A 100 7.60 -11.05 -16.88
N GLN A 101 7.60 -11.08 -15.55
CA GLN A 101 6.91 -12.10 -14.74
C GLN A 101 5.47 -11.70 -14.37
N LEU A 102 5.04 -10.50 -14.73
CA LEU A 102 3.73 -9.96 -14.37
C LEU A 102 2.57 -10.77 -14.96
N ASP A 103 2.73 -11.28 -16.18
CA ASP A 103 1.73 -12.14 -16.83
C ASP A 103 1.47 -13.43 -16.04
N ALA A 104 2.52 -14.01 -15.46
CA ALA A 104 2.40 -15.20 -14.62
C ALA A 104 1.64 -14.90 -13.33
N ALA A 105 1.89 -13.74 -12.74
CA ALA A 105 1.17 -13.29 -11.54
C ALA A 105 -0.32 -13.09 -11.83
N PHE A 106 -0.68 -12.42 -12.92
CA PHE A 106 -2.07 -12.24 -13.33
C PHE A 106 -2.75 -13.56 -13.66
N SER A 107 -2.06 -14.48 -14.34
CA SER A 107 -2.58 -15.81 -14.66
C SER A 107 -2.89 -16.60 -13.40
N LYS A 108 -2.03 -16.54 -12.39
CA LYS A 108 -2.28 -17.17 -11.09
C LYS A 108 -3.53 -16.60 -10.43
N ILE A 109 -3.65 -15.29 -10.32
CA ILE A 109 -4.82 -14.63 -9.71
C ILE A 109 -6.10 -15.00 -10.46
N SER A 110 -6.07 -14.98 -11.81
CA SER A 110 -7.22 -15.34 -12.63
C SER A 110 -7.66 -16.78 -12.39
N ASN A 111 -6.72 -17.71 -12.29
CA ASN A 111 -7.02 -19.11 -12.01
C ASN A 111 -7.61 -19.30 -10.61
N ASP A 112 -7.08 -18.62 -9.60
CA ASP A 112 -7.59 -18.65 -8.23
C ASP A 112 -9.04 -18.12 -8.18
N ILE A 113 -9.31 -17.01 -8.86
CA ILE A 113 -10.67 -16.45 -8.95
C ILE A 113 -11.63 -17.39 -9.64
N LEU A 114 -11.22 -18.01 -10.77
CA LEU A 114 -12.03 -18.98 -11.49
C LEU A 114 -12.35 -20.21 -10.64
N GLN A 115 -11.39 -20.72 -9.88
CA GLN A 115 -11.62 -21.83 -8.96
C GLN A 115 -12.61 -21.48 -7.85
N LEU A 116 -12.49 -20.29 -7.27
CA LEU A 116 -13.44 -19.79 -6.27
C LEU A 116 -14.86 -19.65 -6.85
N TYR A 117 -14.98 -19.21 -8.09
CA TYR A 117 -16.26 -19.08 -8.76
C TYR A 117 -16.91 -20.45 -9.09
N LEU A 118 -16.11 -21.41 -9.53
CA LEU A 118 -16.58 -22.76 -9.89
C LEU A 118 -16.89 -23.65 -8.67
N SER A 119 -16.34 -23.34 -7.50
CA SER A 119 -16.58 -24.08 -6.26
C SER A 119 -17.85 -23.67 -5.50
N LYS A 120 -18.53 -22.67 -6.02
CA LYS A 120 -19.86 -22.24 -5.54
C LYS A 120 -20.93 -22.98 -6.33
#